data_f62f302ed1e225922b40cc7f8e15649c
#
_entry.id   f62f302ed1e225922b40cc7f8e15649c
#
_cell.length_a   1.000
_cell.length_b   1.000
_cell.length_c   1.000
_cell.angle_alpha   90.00
_cell.angle_beta   90.00
_cell.angle_gamma   90.00
#
_symmetry.space_group_name_H-M   'P 1'
#
loop_
_entity.id
_entity.type
_entity.pdbx_description
1 polymer ?
#
loop_
_entity_poly.entity_id
_entity_poly.type
_entity_poly.pdbx_seq_one_letter_code
_entity_poly.pdbx_strand_id
1 'polypeptide(L)'
;EIKISRFQKSSKGLTNTTESLFLFANSENSEISSITKQRQCIYCKSEVESKWQWSHSAGASDIAKEFLIDGKWTLLHPPKGRHWTNSQEKIIELTKQGQMRINNTISYTDCNGEKFNFCPERLQDPDVYIDDNWTDIPGYEFGVYTFQNFSTQNSEILLKRVIQLSTGEGDLCLDFFAGSATTQAVSHKLKRRWIGVEMGDHFYNIDVPRMKMVIGGDKKYISKDEDVNWKGGGFFKYYELEQYEETLRNAKYEDKGALPKDIYHQYIFFKDLKLADEVVKLDDGSKSIKVDLTKLHDKIDIPETLSFLTGKFIKQILKDKVVFTDGSEIEYATIDYKIVKPLIWW
;
A
#
# COMPACT_ATOMS: atom_id res chain seq x y z
N GLU A 1 -1.00 -12.67 -15.32
CA GLU A 1 -2.46 -12.45 -15.30
C GLU A 1 -3.04 -13.12 -14.05
N ILE A 2 -3.73 -12.34 -13.24
CA ILE A 2 -4.41 -12.84 -12.04
C ILE A 2 -5.92 -12.82 -12.32
N LYS A 3 -6.59 -13.94 -12.09
CA LYS A 3 -8.05 -14.05 -12.30
C LYS A 3 -8.81 -13.76 -11.01
N ILE A 4 -9.74 -12.81 -11.08
CA ILE A 4 -10.57 -12.36 -9.96
C ILE A 4 -12.01 -12.77 -10.22
N SER A 5 -12.68 -13.30 -9.20
CA SER A 5 -14.11 -13.62 -9.30
C SER A 5 -14.96 -12.34 -9.30
N ARG A 6 -15.89 -12.24 -10.25
CA ARG A 6 -16.90 -11.17 -10.34
C ARG A 6 -18.28 -11.80 -10.32
N PHE A 7 -19.15 -11.29 -9.46
CA PHE A 7 -20.55 -11.72 -9.46
C PHE A 7 -21.31 -10.89 -10.50
N GLN A 8 -21.78 -11.54 -11.55
CA GLN A 8 -22.69 -10.91 -12.51
C GLN A 8 -24.04 -11.63 -12.48
N LYS A 9 -25.11 -10.87 -12.30
CA LYS A 9 -26.45 -11.36 -12.42
C LYS A 9 -26.87 -11.24 -13.88
N SER A 10 -26.92 -12.37 -14.61
CA SER A 10 -27.46 -12.39 -15.96
C SER A 10 -28.71 -13.26 -16.03
N SER A 11 -29.70 -12.80 -16.77
CA SER A 11 -30.92 -13.53 -17.00
C SER A 11 -30.88 -14.47 -18.23
N LYS A 12 -29.81 -14.42 -19.02
CA LYS A 12 -29.72 -15.21 -20.27
C LYS A 12 -28.25 -15.54 -20.61
N GLY A 13 -27.91 -16.83 -20.57
CA GLY A 13 -26.67 -17.37 -21.12
C GLY A 13 -25.47 -17.45 -20.16
N LEU A 14 -24.34 -17.92 -20.67
CA LEU A 14 -23.07 -17.97 -19.97
C LEU A 14 -22.50 -16.55 -19.81
N THR A 15 -22.27 -16.13 -18.57
CA THR A 15 -21.65 -14.83 -18.25
C THR A 15 -20.20 -15.01 -17.91
N ASN A 16 -19.38 -14.04 -18.28
CA ASN A 16 -18.02 -13.94 -17.78
C ASN A 16 -18.08 -13.57 -16.29
N THR A 17 -17.66 -14.50 -15.44
CA THR A 17 -17.65 -14.32 -13.97
C THR A 17 -16.28 -13.97 -13.43
N THR A 18 -15.30 -13.77 -14.30
CA THR A 18 -13.94 -13.43 -13.90
C THR A 18 -13.46 -12.18 -14.63
N GLU A 19 -12.63 -11.42 -13.96
CA GLU A 19 -11.84 -10.33 -14.53
C GLU A 19 -10.36 -10.63 -14.35
N SER A 20 -9.55 -10.03 -15.19
CA SER A 20 -8.09 -10.19 -15.15
C SER A 20 -7.45 -8.97 -14.54
N LEU A 21 -6.56 -9.19 -13.59
CA LEU A 21 -5.64 -8.19 -13.07
C LEU A 21 -4.27 -8.45 -13.69
N PHE A 22 -3.67 -7.43 -14.28
CA PHE A 22 -2.35 -7.51 -14.88
C PHE A 22 -1.33 -6.84 -13.98
N LEU A 23 -0.21 -7.52 -13.74
CA LEU A 23 0.93 -7.00 -13.01
C LEU A 23 2.02 -6.62 -14.00
N PHE A 24 2.48 -5.38 -13.93
CA PHE A 24 3.60 -4.87 -14.70
C PHE A 24 4.71 -4.43 -13.75
N ALA A 25 5.94 -4.74 -14.12
CA ALA A 25 7.12 -4.35 -13.36
C ALA A 25 7.99 -3.41 -14.19
N ASN A 26 8.61 -2.46 -13.52
CA ASN A 26 9.51 -1.48 -14.15
C ASN A 26 10.88 -2.09 -14.52
N SER A 27 11.27 -3.17 -13.87
CA SER A 27 12.53 -3.86 -14.12
C SER A 27 12.40 -5.36 -13.88
N GLU A 28 13.33 -6.14 -14.43
CA GLU A 28 13.44 -7.59 -14.18
C GLU A 28 13.77 -7.92 -12.72
N ASN A 29 14.32 -6.96 -11.98
CA ASN A 29 14.66 -7.11 -10.56
C ASN A 29 13.53 -6.72 -9.61
N SER A 30 12.32 -6.46 -10.13
CA SER A 30 11.17 -6.16 -9.28
C SER A 30 10.70 -7.43 -8.57
N GLU A 31 10.63 -7.38 -7.27
CA GLU A 31 10.20 -8.49 -6.43
C GLU A 31 8.70 -8.39 -6.12
N ILE A 32 8.03 -9.53 -6.15
CA ILE A 32 6.66 -9.68 -5.68
C ILE A 32 6.71 -10.46 -4.38
N SER A 33 6.12 -9.89 -3.34
CA SER A 33 6.01 -10.56 -2.04
C SER A 33 5.13 -11.79 -2.14
N SER A 34 5.53 -12.88 -1.51
CA SER A 34 4.67 -14.06 -1.39
C SER A 34 3.65 -13.84 -0.27
N ILE A 35 2.41 -14.20 -0.55
CA ILE A 35 1.34 -14.20 0.45
C ILE A 35 0.86 -15.64 0.63
N THR A 36 0.63 -16.03 1.86
CA THR A 36 0.03 -17.31 2.21
C THR A 36 -1.40 -17.12 2.73
N LYS A 37 -2.21 -18.13 2.59
CA LYS A 37 -3.52 -18.23 3.21
C LYS A 37 -3.66 -19.57 3.91
N GLN A 38 -4.44 -19.60 4.98
CA GLN A 38 -4.74 -20.85 5.66
C GLN A 38 -5.56 -21.77 4.75
N ARG A 39 -5.18 -23.03 4.71
CA ARG A 39 -5.86 -24.03 3.90
C ARG A 39 -7.26 -24.27 4.45
N GLN A 40 -8.25 -24.24 3.59
CA GLN A 40 -9.65 -24.49 3.94
C GLN A 40 -10.13 -25.81 3.32
N CYS A 41 -11.05 -26.46 4.02
CA CYS A 41 -11.76 -27.61 3.49
C CYS A 41 -12.60 -27.19 2.26
N ILE A 42 -12.48 -27.93 1.16
CA ILE A 42 -13.19 -27.67 -0.09
C ILE A 42 -14.73 -27.69 0.11
N TYR A 43 -15.21 -28.54 1.00
CA TYR A 43 -16.65 -28.76 1.21
C TYR A 43 -17.26 -27.82 2.28
N CYS A 44 -16.66 -27.78 3.47
CA CYS A 44 -17.27 -27.04 4.61
C CYS A 44 -16.64 -25.68 4.86
N LYS A 45 -15.56 -25.30 4.12
CA LYS A 45 -14.83 -24.04 4.27
C LYS A 45 -14.21 -23.81 5.66
N SER A 46 -14.22 -24.81 6.54
CA SER A 46 -13.50 -24.73 7.80
C SER A 46 -11.99 -24.76 7.56
N GLU A 47 -11.24 -24.12 8.46
CA GLU A 47 -9.78 -24.16 8.45
C GLU A 47 -9.30 -25.60 8.61
N VAL A 48 -8.25 -25.95 7.89
CA VAL A 48 -7.65 -27.27 7.92
C VAL A 48 -6.46 -27.22 8.86
N GLU A 49 -6.54 -27.99 9.94
CA GLU A 49 -5.39 -28.17 10.84
C GLU A 49 -4.23 -28.84 10.10
N SER A 50 -3.01 -28.58 10.58
CA SER A 50 -1.81 -29.25 10.10
C SER A 50 -1.96 -30.76 10.25
N LYS A 51 -1.71 -31.49 9.17
CA LYS A 51 -1.79 -32.94 9.15
C LYS A 51 -0.42 -33.56 8.84
N TRP A 52 -0.17 -34.68 9.42
CA TRP A 52 1.00 -35.51 9.06
C TRP A 52 0.81 -36.09 7.67
N GLN A 53 1.81 -35.92 6.84
CA GLN A 53 1.84 -36.50 5.48
C GLN A 53 3.21 -37.12 5.18
N TRP A 54 3.24 -38.02 4.25
CA TRP A 54 4.46 -38.65 3.81
C TRP A 54 5.48 -37.60 3.33
N SER A 55 6.75 -37.83 3.69
CA SER A 55 7.86 -36.96 3.33
C SER A 55 8.31 -37.06 1.88
N HIS A 56 7.60 -37.80 1.05
CA HIS A 56 7.93 -38.03 -0.37
C HIS A 56 6.76 -37.65 -1.28
N SER A 57 7.08 -37.27 -2.52
CA SER A 57 6.12 -36.93 -3.56
C SER A 57 6.42 -37.61 -4.88
N ALA A 58 5.51 -37.51 -5.86
CA ALA A 58 5.69 -38.04 -7.20
C ALA A 58 6.89 -37.39 -7.91
N GLY A 59 7.62 -38.18 -8.69
CA GLY A 59 8.82 -37.75 -9.39
C GLY A 59 9.98 -38.67 -9.10
N ALA A 60 10.76 -39.03 -10.10
CA ALA A 60 11.88 -39.99 -9.95
C ALA A 60 13.14 -39.29 -9.44
N SER A 61 13.58 -39.61 -8.25
CA SER A 61 14.91 -39.28 -7.76
C SER A 61 15.30 -40.29 -6.73
N ASP A 62 16.34 -41.08 -7.01
CA ASP A 62 16.83 -42.11 -6.12
C ASP A 62 17.78 -41.59 -5.02
N ILE A 63 17.80 -40.26 -4.83
CA ILE A 63 18.68 -39.62 -3.86
C ILE A 63 18.22 -39.96 -2.45
N ALA A 64 19.03 -40.66 -1.70
CA ALA A 64 18.82 -40.97 -0.29
C ALA A 64 18.96 -39.71 0.57
N LYS A 65 18.23 -39.68 1.67
CA LYS A 65 18.29 -38.63 2.71
C LYS A 65 18.36 -39.25 4.09
N GLU A 66 18.97 -38.55 5.02
CA GLU A 66 19.03 -38.98 6.41
C GLU A 66 17.83 -38.52 7.21
N PHE A 67 17.23 -39.40 7.96
CA PHE A 67 16.12 -39.15 8.89
C PHE A 67 16.50 -39.61 10.31
N LEU A 68 16.02 -38.88 11.31
CA LEU A 68 16.26 -39.24 12.71
C LEU A 68 15.28 -40.33 13.13
N ILE A 69 15.82 -41.58 13.34
CA ILE A 69 15.07 -42.75 13.74
C ILE A 69 15.66 -43.25 15.06
N ASP A 70 14.86 -43.30 16.11
CA ASP A 70 15.28 -43.78 17.45
C ASP A 70 16.57 -43.09 17.95
N GLY A 71 16.69 -41.78 17.69
CA GLY A 71 17.85 -41.01 18.09
C GLY A 71 19.09 -41.11 17.21
N LYS A 72 19.04 -41.87 16.11
CA LYS A 72 20.14 -42.07 15.17
C LYS A 72 19.76 -41.58 13.76
N TRP A 73 20.64 -40.82 13.12
CA TRP A 73 20.48 -40.44 11.71
C TRP A 73 20.70 -41.67 10.82
N THR A 74 19.68 -42.04 10.07
CA THR A 74 19.63 -43.21 9.21
C THR A 74 19.35 -42.81 7.77
N LEU A 75 20.17 -43.25 6.84
CA LEU A 75 20.04 -43.00 5.42
C LEU A 75 18.89 -43.83 4.84
N LEU A 76 17.93 -43.20 4.22
CA LEU A 76 16.79 -43.86 3.59
C LEU A 76 16.67 -43.45 2.13
N HIS A 77 16.40 -44.41 1.26
CA HIS A 77 16.04 -44.19 -0.12
C HIS A 77 14.53 -43.96 -0.25
N PRO A 78 14.09 -43.13 -1.20
CA PRO A 78 12.65 -42.91 -1.44
C PRO A 78 12.03 -44.16 -2.11
N PRO A 79 10.70 -44.31 -2.06
CA PRO A 79 9.99 -45.32 -2.82
C PRO A 79 10.21 -45.18 -4.33
N LYS A 80 10.12 -46.28 -5.08
CA LYS A 80 10.29 -46.31 -6.53
C LYS A 80 9.34 -45.33 -7.21
N GLY A 81 9.88 -44.47 -8.07
CA GLY A 81 9.12 -43.44 -8.78
C GLY A 81 8.74 -42.24 -7.91
N ARG A 82 9.37 -42.08 -6.76
CA ARG A 82 9.16 -40.94 -5.85
C ARG A 82 10.50 -40.33 -5.44
N HIS A 83 10.43 -39.15 -4.81
CA HIS A 83 11.59 -38.46 -4.24
C HIS A 83 11.25 -37.90 -2.87
N TRP A 84 12.24 -37.69 -2.02
CA TRP A 84 12.07 -36.97 -0.77
C TRP A 84 11.79 -35.50 -1.04
N THR A 85 10.72 -34.98 -0.47
CA THR A 85 10.18 -33.63 -0.77
C THR A 85 11.12 -32.51 -0.35
N ASN A 86 11.88 -32.70 0.73
CA ASN A 86 12.73 -31.66 1.32
C ASN A 86 14.22 -31.95 1.10
N SER A 87 15.06 -30.88 1.07
CA SER A 87 16.51 -31.03 1.12
C SER A 87 16.96 -31.60 2.46
N GLN A 88 18.20 -32.06 2.55
CA GLN A 88 18.73 -32.59 3.80
C GLN A 88 18.74 -31.57 4.92
N GLU A 89 19.13 -30.35 4.61
CA GLU A 89 19.16 -29.22 5.54
C GLU A 89 17.77 -28.94 6.10
N LYS A 90 16.75 -28.95 5.23
CA LYS A 90 15.36 -28.73 5.63
C LYS A 90 14.81 -29.87 6.49
N ILE A 91 15.18 -31.13 6.21
CA ILE A 91 14.81 -32.28 7.06
C ILE A 91 15.37 -32.09 8.47
N ILE A 92 16.63 -31.68 8.59
CA ILE A 92 17.28 -31.42 9.89
C ILE A 92 16.57 -30.32 10.64
N GLU A 93 16.25 -29.24 9.94
CA GLU A 93 15.52 -28.08 10.52
C GLU A 93 14.14 -28.51 11.04
N LEU A 94 13.32 -29.14 10.19
CA LEU A 94 11.99 -29.64 10.54
C LEU A 94 12.02 -30.65 11.70
N THR A 95 13.05 -31.50 11.75
CA THR A 95 13.25 -32.44 12.87
C THR A 95 13.49 -31.66 14.18
N LYS A 96 14.35 -30.66 14.17
CA LYS A 96 14.60 -29.79 15.36
C LYS A 96 13.35 -29.06 15.83
N GLN A 97 12.46 -28.71 14.90
CA GLN A 97 11.20 -28.03 15.17
C GLN A 97 10.07 -28.98 15.60
N GLY A 98 10.31 -30.31 15.66
CA GLY A 98 9.28 -31.30 15.97
C GLY A 98 8.26 -31.52 14.83
N GLN A 99 8.57 -31.07 13.63
CA GLN A 99 7.70 -31.14 12.44
C GLN A 99 8.01 -32.34 11.55
N MET A 100 8.88 -33.24 12.01
CA MET A 100 9.16 -34.53 11.40
C MET A 100 8.91 -35.64 12.41
N ARG A 101 8.34 -36.74 11.96
CA ARG A 101 8.17 -37.97 12.78
C ARG A 101 8.37 -39.24 11.94
N ILE A 102 8.57 -40.33 12.63
CA ILE A 102 8.55 -41.68 12.05
C ILE A 102 7.19 -42.31 12.39
N ASN A 103 6.43 -42.67 11.37
CA ASN A 103 5.16 -43.37 11.53
C ASN A 103 5.37 -44.87 11.41
N ASN A 104 5.29 -45.58 12.51
CA ASN A 104 5.50 -47.02 12.57
C ASN A 104 4.26 -47.86 12.18
N THR A 105 3.17 -47.21 11.77
CA THR A 105 1.96 -47.91 11.29
C THR A 105 1.91 -48.01 9.77
N ILE A 106 2.80 -47.31 9.06
CA ILE A 106 2.88 -47.28 7.61
C ILE A 106 4.20 -47.90 7.17
N SER A 107 4.14 -48.89 6.29
CA SER A 107 5.32 -49.49 5.67
C SER A 107 5.52 -48.99 4.25
N TYR A 108 6.76 -48.90 3.77
CA TYR A 108 7.07 -48.63 2.39
C TYR A 108 8.20 -49.54 1.89
N THR A 109 8.30 -49.65 0.55
CA THR A 109 9.43 -50.32 -0.11
C THR A 109 10.21 -49.26 -0.87
N ASP A 110 11.51 -49.17 -0.66
CA ASP A 110 12.35 -48.18 -1.31
C ASP A 110 12.62 -48.53 -2.79
N CYS A 111 13.35 -47.67 -3.49
CA CYS A 111 13.69 -47.89 -4.91
C CYS A 111 14.60 -49.07 -5.14
N ASN A 112 15.32 -49.54 -4.12
CA ASN A 112 16.21 -50.73 -4.16
C ASN A 112 15.49 -52.05 -3.82
N GLY A 113 14.20 -51.95 -3.43
CA GLY A 113 13.40 -53.14 -3.06
C GLY A 113 13.48 -53.50 -1.57
N GLU A 114 14.14 -52.71 -0.73
CA GLU A 114 14.19 -52.89 0.71
C GLU A 114 12.86 -52.46 1.36
N LYS A 115 12.35 -53.27 2.29
CA LYS A 115 11.09 -53.04 2.99
C LYS A 115 11.33 -52.47 4.37
N PHE A 116 10.65 -51.34 4.65
CA PHE A 116 10.65 -50.70 5.95
C PHE A 116 9.26 -50.75 6.55
N ASN A 117 9.14 -51.08 7.85
CA ASN A 117 7.87 -51.12 8.60
C ASN A 117 7.57 -49.78 9.26
N PHE A 118 8.06 -48.72 8.70
CA PHE A 118 7.82 -47.33 9.10
C PHE A 118 7.92 -46.41 7.88
N CYS A 119 7.43 -45.20 8.01
CA CYS A 119 7.58 -44.19 6.97
C CYS A 119 7.85 -42.81 7.60
N PRO A 120 8.82 -42.05 7.10
CA PRO A 120 9.00 -40.67 7.52
C PRO A 120 7.83 -39.80 7.09
N GLU A 121 7.28 -39.04 8.03
CA GLU A 121 6.22 -38.08 7.81
C GLU A 121 6.67 -36.68 8.24
N ARG A 122 6.18 -35.68 7.52
CA ARG A 122 6.32 -34.29 7.90
C ARG A 122 4.97 -33.70 8.25
N LEU A 123 4.96 -32.72 9.16
CA LEU A 123 3.78 -31.93 9.42
C LEU A 123 3.49 -31.06 8.19
N GLN A 124 2.30 -31.17 7.66
CA GLN A 124 1.89 -30.36 6.52
C GLN A 124 1.70 -28.91 7.01
N ASP A 125 2.31 -27.98 6.30
CA ASP A 125 2.05 -26.57 6.53
C ASP A 125 0.56 -26.28 6.29
N PRO A 126 -0.17 -25.70 7.27
CA PRO A 126 -1.56 -25.32 7.09
C PRO A 126 -1.70 -24.18 6.07
N ASP A 127 -0.64 -23.40 5.89
CA ASP A 127 -0.63 -22.28 4.97
C ASP A 127 -0.23 -22.71 3.56
N VAL A 128 -0.90 -22.17 2.58
CA VAL A 128 -0.58 -22.35 1.16
C VAL A 128 -0.34 -21.00 0.51
N TYR A 129 0.64 -20.95 -0.38
CA TYR A 129 0.85 -19.76 -1.19
C TYR A 129 -0.40 -19.44 -2.01
N ILE A 130 -0.70 -18.18 -2.11
CA ILE A 130 -1.77 -17.69 -2.98
C ILE A 130 -1.24 -17.76 -4.42
N ASP A 131 -1.98 -18.47 -5.27
CA ASP A 131 -1.72 -18.58 -6.70
C ASP A 131 -2.37 -17.40 -7.47
N ASP A 132 -2.39 -17.47 -8.78
CA ASP A 132 -2.96 -16.48 -9.69
C ASP A 132 -4.49 -16.59 -9.86
N ASN A 133 -5.13 -17.53 -9.17
CA ASN A 133 -6.57 -17.73 -9.22
C ASN A 133 -7.27 -17.22 -7.95
N TRP A 134 -7.64 -15.96 -7.93
CA TRP A 134 -8.23 -15.28 -6.78
C TRP A 134 -9.76 -15.35 -6.77
N THR A 135 -10.32 -16.53 -7.03
CA THR A 135 -11.76 -16.74 -6.95
C THR A 135 -12.28 -16.89 -5.53
N ASP A 136 -11.38 -16.89 -4.55
CA ASP A 136 -11.68 -16.98 -3.13
C ASP A 136 -12.12 -15.65 -2.50
N ILE A 137 -11.91 -14.54 -3.19
CA ILE A 137 -12.30 -13.20 -2.72
C ILE A 137 -13.25 -12.52 -3.72
N PRO A 138 -14.20 -11.73 -3.22
CA PRO A 138 -15.06 -10.94 -4.09
C PRO A 138 -14.27 -9.77 -4.70
N GLY A 139 -14.50 -9.50 -5.99
CA GLY A 139 -13.92 -8.34 -6.65
C GLY A 139 -14.58 -7.02 -6.24
N TYR A 140 -15.88 -7.06 -5.92
CA TYR A 140 -16.68 -5.89 -5.51
C TYR A 140 -17.31 -6.10 -4.15
N GLU A 141 -17.58 -4.98 -3.47
CA GLU A 141 -18.47 -4.94 -2.32
C GLU A 141 -19.91 -4.72 -2.78
N PHE A 142 -20.89 -5.35 -2.11
CA PHE A 142 -22.31 -5.25 -2.47
C PHE A 142 -23.18 -4.83 -1.29
N GLY A 143 -24.19 -4.04 -1.59
CA GLY A 143 -25.24 -3.67 -0.64
C GLY A 143 -24.71 -2.89 0.56
N VAL A 144 -24.99 -3.38 1.76
CA VAL A 144 -24.57 -2.73 3.03
C VAL A 144 -23.04 -2.65 3.23
N TYR A 145 -22.27 -3.34 2.41
CA TYR A 145 -20.81 -3.30 2.45
C TYR A 145 -20.21 -2.22 1.54
N THR A 146 -21.02 -1.56 0.70
CA THR A 146 -20.54 -0.42 -0.08
C THR A 146 -20.57 0.85 0.75
N PHE A 147 -19.55 1.69 0.60
CA PHE A 147 -19.53 3.00 1.23
C PHE A 147 -20.48 3.93 0.48
N GLN A 148 -21.51 4.43 1.20
CA GLN A 148 -22.53 5.33 0.64
C GLN A 148 -23.17 4.86 -0.68
N ASN A 149 -23.35 3.54 -0.84
CA ASN A 149 -23.95 2.92 -2.03
C ASN A 149 -23.16 3.15 -3.34
N PHE A 150 -21.87 3.32 -3.28
CA PHE A 150 -21.02 3.44 -4.46
C PHE A 150 -20.98 2.09 -5.21
N SER A 151 -21.68 1.99 -6.32
CA SER A 151 -22.01 0.71 -6.99
C SER A 151 -20.80 -0.03 -7.56
N THR A 152 -19.71 0.67 -7.86
CA THR A 152 -18.49 0.11 -8.45
C THR A 152 -17.34 0.01 -7.46
N GLN A 153 -17.64 0.02 -6.16
CA GLN A 153 -16.61 -0.07 -5.13
C GLN A 153 -15.91 -1.42 -5.17
N ASN A 154 -14.60 -1.40 -5.32
CA ASN A 154 -13.77 -2.59 -5.18
C ASN A 154 -13.72 -3.07 -3.72
N SER A 155 -13.55 -4.39 -3.55
CA SER A 155 -13.40 -5.00 -2.23
C SER A 155 -12.08 -4.56 -1.57
N GLU A 156 -12.14 -4.18 -0.28
CA GLU A 156 -10.93 -3.89 0.49
C GLU A 156 -10.05 -5.15 0.65
N ILE A 157 -10.63 -6.34 0.67
CA ILE A 157 -9.88 -7.60 0.73
C ILE A 157 -9.06 -7.79 -0.54
N LEU A 158 -9.63 -7.47 -1.72
CA LEU A 158 -8.92 -7.51 -2.98
C LEU A 158 -7.75 -6.54 -2.99
N LEU A 159 -8.00 -5.27 -2.64
CA LEU A 159 -6.96 -4.23 -2.62
C LEU A 159 -5.89 -4.51 -1.57
N LYS A 160 -6.26 -5.09 -0.41
CA LYS A 160 -5.29 -5.55 0.60
C LYS A 160 -4.29 -6.53 -0.02
N ARG A 161 -4.80 -7.54 -0.71
CA ARG A 161 -3.94 -8.55 -1.36
C ARG A 161 -3.03 -7.93 -2.42
N VAL A 162 -3.57 -7.07 -3.29
CA VAL A 162 -2.79 -6.37 -4.33
C VAL A 162 -1.67 -5.53 -3.71
N ILE A 163 -1.99 -4.73 -2.69
CA ILE A 163 -1.03 -3.82 -2.05
C ILE A 163 0.04 -4.60 -1.28
N GLN A 164 -0.33 -5.68 -0.57
CA GLN A 164 0.63 -6.51 0.15
C GLN A 164 1.60 -7.26 -0.76
N LEU A 165 1.15 -7.66 -1.96
CA LEU A 165 2.02 -8.32 -2.95
C LEU A 165 3.08 -7.39 -3.53
N SER A 166 2.76 -6.11 -3.68
CA SER A 166 3.56 -5.16 -4.46
C SER A 166 4.28 -4.11 -3.63
N THR A 167 3.97 -3.99 -2.33
CA THR A 167 4.52 -2.92 -1.48
C THR A 167 4.81 -3.40 -0.06
N GLY A 168 5.79 -2.77 0.57
CA GLY A 168 6.07 -2.84 2.00
C GLY A 168 5.44 -1.69 2.79
N GLU A 169 5.56 -1.75 4.13
CA GLU A 169 5.14 -0.65 5.02
C GLU A 169 5.98 0.61 4.72
N GLY A 170 5.31 1.76 4.59
CA GLY A 170 5.95 3.04 4.26
C GLY A 170 6.11 3.32 2.76
N ASP A 171 5.89 2.34 1.88
CA ASP A 171 5.92 2.55 0.43
C ASP A 171 4.78 3.46 -0.05
N LEU A 172 4.91 3.98 -1.26
CA LEU A 172 3.96 4.90 -1.87
C LEU A 172 3.07 4.18 -2.88
N CYS A 173 1.76 4.21 -2.64
CA CYS A 173 0.74 3.76 -3.57
C CYS A 173 0.14 4.96 -4.31
N LEU A 174 -0.04 4.84 -5.62
CA LEU A 174 -0.65 5.87 -6.46
C LEU A 174 -1.85 5.30 -7.20
N ASP A 175 -2.99 5.99 -7.10
CA ASP A 175 -4.22 5.65 -7.81
C ASP A 175 -4.77 6.90 -8.51
N PHE A 176 -4.77 6.90 -9.85
CA PHE A 176 -5.24 8.01 -10.67
C PHE A 176 -6.77 8.11 -10.77
N PHE A 177 -7.49 7.06 -10.39
CA PHE A 177 -8.94 6.96 -10.49
C PHE A 177 -9.51 6.45 -9.18
N ALA A 178 -9.39 7.26 -8.14
CA ALA A 178 -9.67 6.87 -6.75
C ALA A 178 -11.08 6.29 -6.55
N GLY A 179 -12.05 6.76 -7.32
CA GLY A 179 -13.43 6.29 -7.30
C GLY A 179 -14.06 6.44 -5.92
N SER A 180 -14.14 5.38 -5.17
CA SER A 180 -14.63 5.39 -3.78
C SER A 180 -13.49 5.43 -2.74
N ALA A 181 -12.27 5.81 -3.12
CA ALA A 181 -11.08 5.85 -2.29
C ALA A 181 -10.73 4.51 -1.59
N THR A 182 -11.04 3.37 -2.24
CA THR A 182 -10.72 2.06 -1.64
C THR A 182 -9.22 1.83 -1.55
N THR A 183 -8.46 2.15 -2.59
CA THR A 183 -7.00 2.06 -2.60
C THR A 183 -6.38 2.89 -1.48
N GLN A 184 -6.85 4.12 -1.29
CA GLN A 184 -6.37 5.04 -0.25
C GLN A 184 -6.70 4.52 1.14
N ALA A 185 -7.92 4.05 1.35
CA ALA A 185 -8.36 3.47 2.62
C ALA A 185 -7.52 2.26 3.02
N VAL A 186 -7.31 1.32 2.09
CA VAL A 186 -6.52 0.11 2.34
C VAL A 186 -5.05 0.45 2.56
N SER A 187 -4.46 1.29 1.72
CA SER A 187 -3.08 1.73 1.87
C SER A 187 -2.84 2.37 3.24
N HIS A 188 -3.75 3.25 3.68
CA HIS A 188 -3.66 3.90 4.99
C HIS A 188 -3.71 2.89 6.15
N LYS A 189 -4.68 1.95 6.13
CA LYS A 189 -4.82 0.88 7.12
C LYS A 189 -3.59 -0.03 7.18
N LEU A 190 -2.93 -0.24 6.04
CA LEU A 190 -1.71 -1.03 5.91
C LEU A 190 -0.43 -0.20 6.14
N LYS A 191 -0.55 1.04 6.58
CA LYS A 191 0.57 1.97 6.83
C LYS A 191 1.46 2.26 5.60
N ARG A 192 0.87 2.23 4.42
CA ARG A 192 1.49 2.73 3.21
C ARG A 192 1.19 4.22 3.05
N ARG A 193 2.07 4.96 2.41
CA ARG A 193 1.76 6.30 1.91
C ARG A 193 0.92 6.17 0.66
N TRP A 194 0.11 7.15 0.36
CA TRP A 194 -0.74 7.08 -0.82
C TRP A 194 -1.00 8.46 -1.42
N ILE A 195 -1.23 8.45 -2.73
CA ILE A 195 -1.74 9.57 -3.50
C ILE A 195 -2.95 9.05 -4.28
N GLY A 196 -4.08 9.73 -4.15
CA GLY A 196 -5.29 9.45 -4.92
C GLY A 196 -5.68 10.66 -5.74
N VAL A 197 -6.11 10.45 -6.97
CA VAL A 197 -6.63 11.49 -7.85
C VAL A 197 -8.06 11.14 -8.22
N GLU A 198 -8.97 12.07 -8.05
CA GLU A 198 -10.38 11.92 -8.42
C GLU A 198 -10.90 13.23 -9.01
N MET A 199 -11.57 13.12 -10.15
CA MET A 199 -12.13 14.26 -10.86
C MET A 199 -13.63 14.44 -10.62
N GLY A 200 -14.29 13.40 -10.15
CA GLY A 200 -15.74 13.40 -9.94
C GLY A 200 -16.19 14.15 -8.71
N ASP A 201 -17.38 14.72 -8.74
CA ASP A 201 -17.99 15.45 -7.62
C ASP A 201 -18.16 14.59 -6.36
N HIS A 202 -18.14 13.26 -6.52
CA HIS A 202 -18.20 12.32 -5.41
C HIS A 202 -16.95 12.36 -4.51
N PHE A 203 -15.86 12.99 -4.94
CA PHE A 203 -14.69 13.25 -4.10
C PHE A 203 -15.08 13.84 -2.74
N TYR A 204 -15.94 14.89 -2.72
CA TYR A 204 -16.36 15.56 -1.49
C TYR A 204 -17.37 14.75 -0.67
N ASN A 205 -18.20 13.95 -1.35
CA ASN A 205 -19.31 13.26 -0.72
C ASN A 205 -18.96 11.82 -0.33
N ILE A 206 -17.94 11.23 -0.94
CA ILE A 206 -17.53 9.84 -0.75
C ILE A 206 -16.09 9.73 -0.26
N ASP A 207 -15.10 10.20 -1.04
CA ASP A 207 -13.68 9.97 -0.76
C ASP A 207 -13.24 10.64 0.54
N VAL A 208 -13.49 11.94 0.69
CA VAL A 208 -13.11 12.69 1.89
C VAL A 208 -13.81 12.16 3.15
N PRO A 209 -15.14 11.89 3.15
CA PRO A 209 -15.81 11.27 4.29
C PRO A 209 -15.28 9.88 4.62
N ARG A 210 -15.01 9.05 3.61
CA ARG A 210 -14.42 7.73 3.83
C ARG A 210 -13.07 7.82 4.53
N MET A 211 -12.18 8.67 4.04
CA MET A 211 -10.87 8.84 4.64
C MET A 211 -10.94 9.40 6.07
N LYS A 212 -11.89 10.30 6.35
CA LYS A 212 -12.18 10.76 7.73
C LYS A 212 -12.61 9.60 8.63
N MET A 213 -13.44 8.68 8.14
CA MET A 213 -13.83 7.48 8.90
C MET A 213 -12.65 6.55 9.14
N VAL A 214 -11.81 6.32 8.14
CA VAL A 214 -10.59 5.50 8.28
C VAL A 214 -9.69 6.07 9.37
N ILE A 215 -9.41 7.37 9.34
CA ILE A 215 -8.60 8.05 10.36
C ILE A 215 -9.26 7.96 11.74
N GLY A 216 -10.58 8.06 11.81
CA GLY A 216 -11.35 7.90 13.05
C GLY A 216 -11.36 6.48 13.61
N GLY A 217 -10.77 5.50 12.91
CA GLY A 217 -10.71 4.11 13.35
C GLY A 217 -12.00 3.36 13.05
N ASP A 218 -12.37 3.28 11.80
CA ASP A 218 -13.51 2.46 11.38
C ASP A 218 -13.33 1.00 11.85
N LYS A 219 -14.46 0.31 12.06
CA LYS A 219 -14.47 -1.09 12.49
C LYS A 219 -15.08 -1.99 11.40
N LYS A 220 -14.94 -1.59 10.15
CA LYS A 220 -15.49 -2.31 8.99
C LYS A 220 -14.37 -2.87 8.13
N TYR A 221 -14.74 -3.72 7.21
CA TYR A 221 -13.86 -4.29 6.18
C TYR A 221 -12.60 -4.92 6.79
N ILE A 222 -11.44 -4.67 6.20
CA ILE A 222 -10.15 -5.20 6.68
C ILE A 222 -9.69 -4.65 8.03
N SER A 223 -10.38 -3.64 8.58
CA SER A 223 -10.03 -3.07 9.89
C SER A 223 -10.07 -4.08 11.04
N LYS A 224 -10.84 -5.16 10.86
CA LYS A 224 -11.01 -6.23 11.85
C LYS A 224 -10.02 -7.38 11.67
N ASP A 225 -9.34 -7.44 10.53
CA ASP A 225 -8.39 -8.51 10.26
C ASP A 225 -7.28 -8.47 11.31
N GLU A 226 -6.87 -9.63 11.83
CA GLU A 226 -5.88 -9.73 12.91
C GLU A 226 -4.54 -9.11 12.51
N ASP A 227 -4.13 -9.27 11.26
CA ASP A 227 -2.90 -8.73 10.69
C ASP A 227 -2.96 -7.23 10.42
N VAL A 228 -4.14 -6.62 10.35
CA VAL A 228 -4.34 -5.17 10.16
C VAL A 228 -4.64 -4.49 11.49
N ASN A 229 -5.62 -5.00 12.25
CA ASN A 229 -6.04 -4.53 13.57
C ASN A 229 -6.10 -3.00 13.69
N TRP A 230 -6.76 -2.36 12.71
CA TRP A 230 -6.77 -0.91 12.57
C TRP A 230 -7.50 -0.23 13.73
N LYS A 231 -6.85 0.75 14.35
CA LYS A 231 -7.42 1.52 15.49
C LYS A 231 -7.65 2.98 15.16
N GLY A 232 -7.37 3.38 13.95
CA GLY A 232 -7.39 4.79 13.54
C GLY A 232 -6.04 5.47 13.69
N GLY A 233 -6.02 6.73 13.32
CA GLY A 233 -4.84 7.59 13.38
C GLY A 233 -4.35 8.04 12.02
N GLY A 234 -3.31 8.86 12.06
CA GLY A 234 -2.77 9.50 10.87
C GLY A 234 -3.54 10.74 10.45
N PHE A 235 -3.21 11.25 9.29
CA PHE A 235 -3.88 12.38 8.64
C PHE A 235 -3.73 12.24 7.14
N PHE A 236 -4.52 12.98 6.38
CA PHE A 236 -4.36 13.17 4.95
C PHE A 236 -4.55 14.63 4.58
N LYS A 237 -4.01 15.01 3.44
CA LYS A 237 -4.21 16.31 2.82
C LYS A 237 -4.98 16.10 1.54
N TYR A 238 -5.82 17.05 1.18
CA TYR A 238 -6.41 17.09 -0.14
C TYR A 238 -6.17 18.44 -0.78
N TYR A 239 -6.08 18.43 -2.09
CA TYR A 239 -5.83 19.61 -2.91
C TYR A 239 -6.90 19.70 -3.99
N GLU A 240 -7.31 20.88 -4.28
CA GLU A 240 -8.15 21.18 -5.43
C GLU A 240 -7.27 21.83 -6.48
N LEU A 241 -7.27 21.26 -7.68
CA LEU A 241 -6.56 21.84 -8.79
C LEU A 241 -7.52 22.78 -9.52
N GLU A 242 -7.10 24.02 -9.71
CA GLU A 242 -7.85 24.98 -10.51
C GLU A 242 -7.99 24.46 -11.95
N GLN A 243 -9.19 24.53 -12.50
CA GLN A 243 -9.44 24.13 -13.87
C GLN A 243 -8.79 25.13 -14.83
N TYR A 244 -8.21 24.62 -15.92
CA TYR A 244 -7.53 25.46 -16.88
C TYR A 244 -8.42 26.58 -17.44
N GLU A 245 -9.69 26.28 -17.70
CA GLU A 245 -10.68 27.26 -18.17
C GLU A 245 -10.99 28.31 -17.11
N GLU A 246 -10.98 27.97 -15.83
CA GLU A 246 -11.14 28.94 -14.73
C GLU A 246 -9.92 29.83 -14.60
N THR A 247 -8.73 29.24 -14.67
CA THR A 247 -7.47 30.00 -14.71
C THR A 247 -7.48 31.03 -15.83
N LEU A 248 -7.91 30.64 -17.04
CA LEU A 248 -8.03 31.56 -18.18
C LEU A 248 -9.09 32.65 -17.97
N ARG A 249 -10.25 32.32 -17.39
CA ARG A 249 -11.30 33.30 -17.12
C ARG A 249 -10.89 34.31 -16.05
N ASN A 250 -10.15 33.85 -15.05
CA ASN A 250 -9.68 34.65 -13.92
C ASN A 250 -8.41 35.43 -14.26
N ALA A 251 -7.70 35.07 -15.34
CA ALA A 251 -6.53 35.81 -15.80
C ALA A 251 -6.87 37.24 -16.16
N LYS A 252 -6.40 38.16 -15.37
CA LYS A 252 -6.50 39.61 -15.65
C LYS A 252 -5.23 40.03 -16.35
N TYR A 253 -5.36 40.35 -17.62
CA TYR A 253 -4.27 40.92 -18.38
C TYR A 253 -4.22 42.43 -18.15
N GLU A 254 -3.23 42.88 -17.39
CA GLU A 254 -2.91 44.30 -17.31
C GLU A 254 -1.99 44.64 -18.48
N ASP A 255 -2.38 45.63 -19.27
CA ASP A 255 -1.50 46.19 -20.30
C ASP A 255 -0.41 47.00 -19.61
N LYS A 256 0.74 46.39 -19.39
CA LYS A 256 1.92 47.06 -18.81
C LYS A 256 2.75 47.81 -19.86
N GLY A 257 2.25 47.91 -21.07
CA GLY A 257 2.97 48.55 -22.19
C GLY A 257 4.10 47.71 -22.78
N ALA A 258 4.94 48.33 -23.56
CA ALA A 258 6.08 47.63 -24.19
C ALA A 258 7.17 47.28 -23.17
N LEU A 259 7.74 46.06 -23.30
CA LEU A 259 8.89 45.63 -22.48
C LEU A 259 10.04 46.65 -22.55
N PRO A 260 10.64 47.01 -21.42
CA PRO A 260 11.84 47.84 -21.40
C PRO A 260 12.96 47.22 -22.24
N LYS A 261 13.82 48.02 -22.83
CA LYS A 261 14.88 47.58 -23.73
C LYS A 261 16.06 46.93 -23.01
N ASP A 262 16.33 47.31 -21.76
CA ASP A 262 17.43 46.73 -21.01
C ASP A 262 16.99 45.64 -20.03
N ILE A 263 17.90 44.68 -19.76
CA ILE A 263 17.64 43.50 -18.95
C ILE A 263 17.27 43.88 -17.50
N TYR A 264 17.87 44.92 -16.93
CA TYR A 264 17.62 45.31 -15.56
C TYR A 264 16.19 45.83 -15.37
N HIS A 265 15.73 46.72 -16.30
CA HIS A 265 14.38 47.24 -16.29
C HIS A 265 13.34 46.18 -16.65
N GLN A 266 13.69 45.24 -17.53
CA GLN A 266 12.83 44.08 -17.78
C GLN A 266 12.67 43.23 -16.52
N TYR A 267 13.73 43.00 -15.78
CA TYR A 267 13.68 42.26 -14.53
C TYR A 267 12.79 42.94 -13.48
N ILE A 268 12.86 44.26 -13.34
CA ILE A 268 11.99 45.05 -12.44
C ILE A 268 10.55 45.04 -12.96
N PHE A 269 10.34 45.10 -14.26
CA PHE A 269 9.02 45.12 -14.89
C PHE A 269 8.20 43.85 -14.56
N PHE A 270 8.85 42.69 -14.47
CA PHE A 270 8.19 41.44 -14.13
C PHE A 270 7.99 41.23 -12.63
N LYS A 271 8.55 42.09 -11.78
CA LYS A 271 8.32 42.01 -10.35
C LYS A 271 6.93 42.54 -9.99
N ASP A 272 6.25 41.79 -9.16
CA ASP A 272 5.07 42.30 -8.49
C ASP A 272 5.50 43.12 -7.25
N LEU A 273 5.85 44.36 -7.48
CA LEU A 273 6.27 45.28 -6.42
C LEU A 273 5.17 45.49 -5.39
N LYS A 274 3.90 45.55 -5.83
CA LYS A 274 2.77 45.71 -4.94
C LYS A 274 2.62 44.53 -3.99
N LEU A 275 2.75 43.28 -4.51
CA LEU A 275 2.74 42.10 -3.69
C LEU A 275 3.92 42.09 -2.71
N ALA A 276 5.11 42.46 -3.16
CA ALA A 276 6.28 42.55 -2.31
C ALA A 276 6.07 43.54 -1.15
N ASP A 277 5.48 44.72 -1.41
CA ASP A 277 5.20 45.73 -0.39
C ASP A 277 4.10 45.31 0.60
N GLU A 278 3.15 44.52 0.16
CA GLU A 278 2.08 43.98 1.01
C GLU A 278 2.56 42.83 1.92
N VAL A 279 3.41 41.91 1.40
CA VAL A 279 3.90 40.74 2.09
C VAL A 279 5.09 41.04 2.99
N VAL A 280 5.97 41.97 2.58
CA VAL A 280 7.21 42.29 3.29
C VAL A 280 7.16 43.66 3.86
N LYS A 281 7.22 43.79 5.18
CA LYS A 281 7.23 45.06 5.89
C LYS A 281 8.55 45.24 6.62
N LEU A 282 9.15 46.42 6.44
CA LEU A 282 10.30 46.84 7.24
C LEU A 282 9.81 47.37 8.57
N ASP A 283 10.28 46.82 9.65
CA ASP A 283 10.07 47.33 11.00
C ASP A 283 11.24 48.25 11.39
N ASP A 284 11.06 49.53 11.22
CA ASP A 284 12.12 50.51 11.50
C ASP A 284 12.57 50.51 12.96
N GLY A 285 11.69 50.11 13.89
CA GLY A 285 11.99 50.06 15.33
C GLY A 285 12.92 48.94 15.72
N SER A 286 12.71 47.76 15.13
CA SER A 286 13.53 46.54 15.42
C SER A 286 14.60 46.30 14.36
N LYS A 287 14.66 47.08 13.29
CA LYS A 287 15.52 46.85 12.11
C LYS A 287 15.37 45.42 11.54
N SER A 288 14.17 44.85 11.64
CA SER A 288 13.83 43.50 11.18
C SER A 288 12.85 43.54 10.00
N ILE A 289 12.87 42.46 9.23
CA ILE A 289 11.93 42.26 8.15
C ILE A 289 10.80 41.38 8.68
N LYS A 290 9.57 41.89 8.66
CA LYS A 290 8.37 41.11 8.96
C LYS A 290 7.74 40.62 7.67
N VAL A 291 7.36 39.34 7.65
CA VAL A 291 6.72 38.70 6.53
C VAL A 291 5.28 38.33 6.91
N ASP A 292 4.34 38.81 6.13
CA ASP A 292 2.92 38.42 6.27
C ASP A 292 2.48 37.59 5.07
N LEU A 293 2.57 36.27 5.20
CA LEU A 293 2.19 35.33 4.13
C LEU A 293 0.71 35.33 3.83
N THR A 294 -0.16 35.84 4.74
CA THR A 294 -1.62 35.91 4.51
C THR A 294 -1.98 36.84 3.37
N LYS A 295 -1.07 37.71 2.96
CA LYS A 295 -1.22 38.67 1.85
C LYS A 295 -0.74 38.13 0.50
N LEU A 296 -0.08 36.97 0.52
CA LEU A 296 0.48 36.36 -0.70
C LEU A 296 -0.63 35.80 -1.60
N HIS A 297 -1.61 35.14 -1.00
CA HIS A 297 -2.72 34.49 -1.70
C HIS A 297 -3.94 34.40 -0.77
N ASP A 298 -5.14 34.49 -1.33
CA ASP A 298 -6.38 34.23 -0.59
C ASP A 298 -6.38 32.75 -0.09
N LYS A 299 -6.66 32.56 1.19
CA LYS A 299 -6.73 31.25 1.83
C LYS A 299 -5.43 30.42 1.78
N ILE A 300 -4.28 31.08 1.79
CA ILE A 300 -2.99 30.38 1.81
C ILE A 300 -2.87 29.43 3.01
N ASP A 301 -2.41 28.20 2.77
CA ASP A 301 -2.01 27.27 3.82
C ASP A 301 -0.54 27.55 4.19
N ILE A 302 -0.33 28.33 5.26
CA ILE A 302 1.01 28.75 5.71
C ILE A 302 1.88 27.55 6.09
N PRO A 303 1.43 26.59 6.94
CA PRO A 303 2.21 25.40 7.27
C PRO A 303 2.68 24.64 6.03
N GLU A 304 1.79 24.42 5.08
CA GLU A 304 2.11 23.66 3.86
C GLU A 304 3.08 24.43 2.96
N THR A 305 2.87 25.74 2.82
CA THR A 305 3.78 26.61 2.07
C THR A 305 5.20 26.58 2.66
N LEU A 306 5.33 26.64 3.97
CA LEU A 306 6.63 26.54 4.66
C LEU A 306 7.24 25.15 4.50
N SER A 307 6.45 24.09 4.55
CA SER A 307 6.89 22.72 4.29
C SER A 307 7.46 22.58 2.88
N PHE A 308 6.75 23.10 1.89
CA PHE A 308 7.18 23.08 0.49
C PHE A 308 8.51 23.86 0.29
N LEU A 309 8.58 25.08 0.80
CA LEU A 309 9.77 25.95 0.66
C LEU A 309 11.01 25.38 1.34
N THR A 310 10.84 24.70 2.47
CA THR A 310 11.96 24.12 3.23
C THR A 310 12.30 22.69 2.82
N GLY A 311 11.42 22.04 2.02
CA GLY A 311 11.55 20.62 1.67
C GLY A 311 11.38 19.67 2.86
N LYS A 312 10.75 20.13 3.96
CA LYS A 312 10.61 19.37 5.20
C LYS A 312 9.17 18.87 5.38
N PHE A 313 9.03 17.65 5.86
CA PHE A 313 7.71 17.08 6.15
C PHE A 313 7.16 17.60 7.48
N ILE A 314 5.89 17.96 7.50
CA ILE A 314 5.20 18.42 8.69
C ILE A 314 4.98 17.22 9.64
N LYS A 315 5.38 17.41 10.92
CA LYS A 315 5.07 16.51 12.02
C LYS A 315 3.83 16.96 12.79
N GLN A 316 3.71 18.28 13.02
CA GLN A 316 2.63 18.84 13.82
C GLN A 316 2.38 20.29 13.41
N ILE A 317 1.09 20.67 13.34
CA ILE A 317 0.65 22.05 13.13
C ILE A 317 0.09 22.58 14.45
N LEU A 318 0.63 23.68 14.92
CA LEU A 318 0.17 24.41 16.10
C LEU A 318 -0.43 25.74 15.67
N LYS A 319 -1.08 26.43 16.60
CA LYS A 319 -1.75 27.70 16.31
C LYS A 319 -0.77 28.79 15.86
N ASP A 320 0.44 28.77 16.39
CA ASP A 320 1.47 29.79 16.25
C ASP A 320 2.71 29.33 15.47
N LYS A 321 2.86 28.04 15.25
CA LYS A 321 4.04 27.47 14.58
C LYS A 321 3.77 26.13 13.90
N VAL A 322 4.65 25.75 13.00
CA VAL A 322 4.73 24.40 12.41
C VAL A 322 5.99 23.68 12.92
N VAL A 323 5.86 22.40 13.26
CA VAL A 323 6.96 21.52 13.67
C VAL A 323 7.18 20.48 12.59
N PHE A 324 8.41 20.29 12.17
CA PHE A 324 8.79 19.33 11.14
C PHE A 324 9.29 18.00 11.72
N THR A 325 9.38 16.98 10.88
CA THR A 325 9.80 15.63 11.28
C THR A 325 11.26 15.57 11.73
N ASP A 326 12.09 16.51 11.30
CA ASP A 326 13.49 16.66 11.72
C ASP A 326 13.63 17.36 13.08
N GLY A 327 12.53 17.71 13.72
CA GLY A 327 12.50 18.42 15.01
C GLY A 327 12.65 19.94 14.90
N SER A 328 12.89 20.49 13.70
CA SER A 328 12.91 21.94 13.50
C SER A 328 11.50 22.53 13.54
N GLU A 329 11.38 23.81 13.86
CA GLU A 329 10.11 24.51 13.92
C GLU A 329 10.21 25.92 13.31
N ILE A 330 9.11 26.44 12.81
CA ILE A 330 9.00 27.81 12.29
C ILE A 330 7.77 28.45 12.90
N GLU A 331 7.98 29.56 13.60
CA GLU A 331 6.92 30.41 14.14
C GLU A 331 6.36 31.31 13.03
N TYR A 332 5.04 31.41 12.93
CA TYR A 332 4.39 32.22 11.87
C TYR A 332 4.61 33.71 12.04
N ALA A 333 4.85 34.16 13.27
CA ALA A 333 5.09 35.58 13.55
C ALA A 333 6.53 36.04 13.22
N THR A 334 7.49 35.09 13.11
CA THR A 334 8.93 35.39 12.97
C THR A 334 9.55 34.66 11.79
N ILE A 335 8.79 34.49 10.69
CA ILE A 335 9.27 33.80 9.49
C ILE A 335 10.47 34.53 8.89
N ASP A 336 11.57 33.81 8.70
CA ASP A 336 12.74 34.36 8.01
C ASP A 336 12.40 34.69 6.54
N TYR A 337 12.61 35.96 6.17
CA TYR A 337 12.39 36.42 4.80
C TYR A 337 13.13 35.55 3.76
N LYS A 338 14.30 35.01 4.08
CA LYS A 338 15.06 34.16 3.17
C LYS A 338 14.31 32.91 2.75
N ILE A 339 13.46 32.38 3.62
CA ILE A 339 12.65 31.18 3.33
C ILE A 339 11.58 31.52 2.29
N VAL A 340 10.96 32.68 2.40
CA VAL A 340 9.83 33.08 1.54
C VAL A 340 10.23 33.88 0.31
N LYS A 341 11.49 34.29 0.25
CA LYS A 341 12.02 35.04 -0.90
C LYS A 341 11.68 34.40 -2.26
N PRO A 342 11.77 33.06 -2.45
CA PRO A 342 11.40 32.42 -3.72
C PRO A 342 9.95 32.61 -4.16
N LEU A 343 9.01 32.93 -3.26
CA LEU A 343 7.62 33.21 -3.58
C LEU A 343 7.38 34.64 -4.07
N ILE A 344 8.27 35.54 -3.76
CA ILE A 344 8.10 36.99 -4.02
C ILE A 344 9.03 37.44 -5.15
N TRP A 345 10.17 36.77 -5.32
CA TRP A 345 11.21 37.10 -6.26
C TRP A 345 11.48 35.92 -7.20
N TRP A 346 11.23 36.10 -8.44
CA TRP A 346 11.53 35.14 -9.52
C TRP A 346 12.97 35.26 -9.97
#